data_c8724d42e43388f8640cd268cc90495f
#
_entry.id   c8724d42e43388f8640cd268cc90495f
#
_cell.length_a   1.000
_cell.length_b   1.000
_cell.length_c   1.000
_cell.angle_alpha   90.00
_cell.angle_beta   90.00
_cell.angle_gamma   90.00
#
_symmetry.space_group_name_H-M   'P 1'
#
loop_
_entity.id
_entity.type
_entity.pdbx_description
1 polymer ?
#
loop_
_entity_poly.entity_id
_entity_poly.type
_entity_poly.pdbx_seq_one_letter_code
_entity_poly.pdbx_strand_id
1 'polypeptide(L)'
;MDEFLSEKEQIQYIREWWQENRSYILIFILVVVGGITGNNAWKSSVAEKQLSASSLYESLAEGVSDNNSETAEEIADQIFNGYEDTIYFEKAKLAMAYFYMSQSRDEDAANSLRDILQKSEDNEISLIAXYRLAKIMLYQKKYQEVIDMLLDNNGHAFETKYSELLGDAYYGLEKYDAAEASYLRALRTTNQPQVVDAALIQMKINDLPDLNDSIIIPEDETEITSQ
;
A
#
# COMPACT_ATOMS: atom_id res chain seq x y z
N MET A 1 52.94 33.48 -32.60
CA MET A 1 52.38 34.77 -33.00
C MET A 1 50.90 34.56 -33.18
N ASP A 2 50.14 35.03 -32.23
CA ASP A 2 48.68 34.98 -32.32
C ASP A 2 48.25 36.12 -33.22
N GLU A 3 47.87 35.77 -34.46
CA GLU A 3 47.27 36.74 -35.39
C GLU A 3 45.87 37.06 -34.84
N PHE A 4 45.79 38.14 -34.07
CA PHE A 4 44.47 38.70 -33.69
C PHE A 4 43.81 39.27 -34.93
N LEU A 5 42.74 38.65 -35.36
CA LEU A 5 41.89 39.16 -36.44
C LEU A 5 41.49 40.61 -36.12
N SER A 6 41.51 41.47 -37.11
CA SER A 6 41.04 42.87 -36.96
C SER A 6 39.55 42.85 -36.57
N GLU A 7 39.07 43.87 -35.87
CA GLU A 7 37.67 43.99 -35.43
C GLU A 7 36.68 43.79 -36.62
N LYS A 8 37.01 44.24 -37.78
CA LYS A 8 36.20 44.09 -38.99
C LYS A 8 36.11 42.62 -39.44
N GLU A 9 37.21 41.92 -39.41
CA GLU A 9 37.27 40.49 -39.76
C GLU A 9 36.50 39.63 -38.76
N GLN A 10 36.57 39.97 -37.48
CA GLN A 10 35.80 39.28 -36.41
C GLN A 10 34.29 39.46 -36.65
N ILE A 11 33.86 40.68 -36.94
CA ILE A 11 32.43 40.99 -37.23
C ILE A 11 31.96 40.24 -38.46
N GLN A 12 32.80 40.19 -39.53
CA GLN A 12 32.45 39.51 -40.78
C GLN A 12 32.33 37.99 -40.53
N TYR A 13 33.25 37.41 -39.79
CA TYR A 13 33.22 35.97 -39.42
C TYR A 13 31.93 35.63 -38.67
N ILE A 14 31.57 36.43 -37.65
CA ILE A 14 30.32 36.24 -36.89
C ILE A 14 29.09 36.33 -37.79
N ARG A 15 29.07 37.28 -38.73
CA ARG A 15 27.96 37.47 -39.66
C ARG A 15 27.80 36.28 -40.61
N GLU A 16 28.91 35.77 -41.14
CA GLU A 16 28.91 34.59 -42.03
C GLU A 16 28.45 33.36 -41.27
N TRP A 17 29.02 33.10 -40.09
CA TRP A 17 28.63 32.01 -39.22
C TRP A 17 27.12 32.07 -38.87
N TRP A 18 26.60 33.25 -38.54
CA TRP A 18 25.17 33.44 -38.24
C TRP A 18 24.31 33.12 -39.47
N GLN A 19 24.68 33.60 -40.64
CA GLN A 19 23.91 33.32 -41.87
C GLN A 19 23.83 31.81 -42.15
N GLU A 20 24.92 31.10 -41.92
CA GLU A 20 24.97 29.65 -42.15
C GLU A 20 24.17 28.87 -41.09
N ASN A 21 24.19 29.30 -39.85
CA ASN A 21 23.65 28.51 -38.73
C ASN A 21 22.29 29.01 -38.20
N ARG A 22 21.78 30.16 -38.68
CA ARG A 22 20.54 30.77 -38.16
C ARG A 22 19.35 29.82 -38.17
N SER A 23 19.21 28.99 -39.16
CA SER A 23 18.07 28.03 -39.24
C SER A 23 18.15 26.99 -38.13
N TYR A 24 19.34 26.46 -37.87
CA TYR A 24 19.55 25.49 -36.79
C TYR A 24 19.34 26.13 -35.42
N ILE A 25 19.80 27.35 -35.23
CA ILE A 25 19.63 28.09 -33.98
C ILE A 25 18.14 28.38 -33.75
N LEU A 26 17.42 28.82 -34.77
CA LEU A 26 15.97 29.10 -34.65
C LEU A 26 15.18 27.81 -34.32
N ILE A 27 15.51 26.69 -34.98
CA ILE A 27 14.89 25.41 -34.72
C ILE A 27 15.20 24.97 -33.25
N PHE A 28 16.45 25.10 -32.80
CA PHE A 28 16.84 24.77 -31.44
C PHE A 28 16.06 25.61 -30.41
N ILE A 29 15.95 26.93 -30.64
CA ILE A 29 15.17 27.82 -29.76
C ILE A 29 13.71 27.37 -29.71
N LEU A 30 13.12 27.05 -30.88
CA LEU A 30 11.72 26.60 -30.95
C LEU A 30 11.51 25.31 -30.18
N VAL A 31 12.42 24.35 -30.27
CA VAL A 31 12.36 23.07 -29.52
C VAL A 31 12.47 23.33 -28.01
N VAL A 32 13.39 24.22 -27.61
CA VAL A 32 13.57 24.53 -26.18
C VAL A 32 12.33 25.22 -25.60
N VAL A 33 11.82 26.26 -26.32
CA VAL A 33 10.61 26.99 -25.88
C VAL A 33 9.39 26.05 -25.87
N GLY A 34 9.23 25.26 -26.92
CA GLY A 34 8.17 24.25 -26.99
C GLY A 34 8.24 23.23 -25.86
N GLY A 35 9.44 22.76 -25.54
CA GLY A 35 9.67 21.84 -24.41
C GLY A 35 9.30 22.45 -23.07
N ILE A 36 9.73 23.69 -22.82
CA ILE A 36 9.43 24.38 -21.56
C ILE A 36 7.92 24.64 -21.43
N THR A 37 7.28 25.16 -22.49
CA THR A 37 5.84 25.46 -22.43
C THR A 37 4.99 24.19 -22.33
N GLY A 38 5.36 23.14 -23.04
CA GLY A 38 4.70 21.83 -22.96
C GLY A 38 4.80 21.24 -21.56
N ASN A 39 6.00 21.24 -20.97
CA ASN A 39 6.22 20.75 -19.61
C ASN A 39 5.42 21.56 -18.57
N ASN A 40 5.36 22.87 -18.71
CA ASN A 40 4.60 23.73 -17.80
C ASN A 40 3.08 23.46 -17.93
N ALA A 41 2.59 23.33 -19.15
CA ALA A 41 1.17 23.01 -19.39
C ALA A 41 0.80 21.64 -18.79
N TRP A 42 1.67 20.63 -18.98
CA TRP A 42 1.47 19.32 -18.42
C TRP A 42 1.46 19.36 -16.89
N LYS A 43 2.43 20.03 -16.26
CA LYS A 43 2.47 20.19 -14.77
C LYS A 43 1.23 20.91 -14.24
N SER A 44 0.75 21.94 -14.96
CA SER A 44 -0.46 22.68 -14.57
C SER A 44 -1.69 21.76 -14.62
N SER A 45 -1.81 20.94 -15.67
CA SER A 45 -2.92 19.98 -15.81
C SER A 45 -2.89 18.92 -14.70
N VAL A 46 -1.71 18.39 -14.37
CA VAL A 46 -1.56 17.41 -13.26
C VAL A 46 -1.94 18.07 -11.94
N ALA A 47 -1.49 19.29 -11.68
CA ALA A 47 -1.81 20.01 -10.43
C ALA A 47 -3.31 20.29 -10.32
N GLU A 48 -3.97 20.70 -11.40
CA GLU A 48 -5.42 20.93 -11.44
C GLU A 48 -6.20 19.64 -11.17
N LYS A 49 -5.75 18.53 -11.77
CA LYS A 49 -6.35 17.22 -11.55
C LYS A 49 -6.22 16.79 -10.08
N GLN A 50 -5.04 16.96 -9.46
CA GLN A 50 -4.80 16.67 -8.05
C GLN A 50 -5.69 17.54 -7.13
N LEU A 51 -5.85 18.82 -7.46
CA LEU A 51 -6.70 19.73 -6.67
C LEU A 51 -8.18 19.32 -6.74
N SER A 52 -8.67 18.96 -7.92
CA SER A 52 -10.04 18.47 -8.12
C SER A 52 -10.28 17.17 -7.35
N ALA A 53 -9.33 16.23 -7.43
CA ALA A 53 -9.38 14.97 -6.69
C ALA A 53 -9.37 15.21 -5.16
N SER A 54 -8.58 16.19 -4.70
CA SER A 54 -8.55 16.58 -3.28
C SER A 54 -9.90 17.06 -2.79
N SER A 55 -10.54 17.94 -3.57
CA SER A 55 -11.86 18.48 -3.22
C SER A 55 -12.92 17.37 -3.17
N LEU A 56 -12.90 16.45 -4.14
CA LEU A 56 -13.79 15.28 -4.10
C LEU A 56 -13.54 14.40 -2.87
N TYR A 57 -12.26 14.21 -2.53
CA TYR A 57 -11.90 13.39 -1.35
C TYR A 57 -12.39 14.05 -0.05
N GLU A 58 -12.33 15.36 0.06
CA GLU A 58 -12.90 16.09 1.21
C GLU A 58 -14.41 15.85 1.31
N SER A 59 -15.12 15.96 0.18
CA SER A 59 -16.58 15.68 0.13
C SER A 59 -16.88 14.21 0.45
N LEU A 60 -16.04 13.28 0.00
CA LEU A 60 -16.14 11.85 0.36
C LEU A 60 -15.99 11.67 1.87
N ALA A 61 -15.00 12.32 2.47
CA ALA A 61 -14.76 12.23 3.92
C ALA A 61 -15.97 12.75 4.72
N GLU A 62 -16.63 13.81 4.26
CA GLU A 62 -17.89 14.30 4.84
C GLU A 62 -19.00 13.24 4.71
N GLY A 63 -19.22 12.69 3.52
CA GLY A 63 -20.23 11.65 3.27
C GLY A 63 -20.03 10.43 4.17
N VAL A 64 -18.78 9.99 4.33
CA VAL A 64 -18.39 8.89 5.23
C VAL A 64 -18.68 9.26 6.70
N SER A 65 -18.30 10.47 7.12
CA SER A 65 -18.52 10.97 8.49
C SER A 65 -20.01 11.06 8.83
N ASP A 66 -20.82 11.51 7.89
CA ASP A 66 -22.27 11.63 8.04
C ASP A 66 -22.99 10.29 7.91
N ASN A 67 -22.26 9.23 7.63
CA ASN A 67 -22.78 7.88 7.41
C ASN A 67 -23.80 7.83 6.25
N ASN A 68 -23.59 8.68 5.24
CA ASN A 68 -24.45 8.79 4.07
C ASN A 68 -23.90 7.92 2.93
N SER A 69 -24.40 6.70 2.83
CA SER A 69 -23.90 5.71 1.86
C SER A 69 -24.06 6.16 0.40
N GLU A 70 -25.21 6.75 0.07
CA GLU A 70 -25.49 7.20 -1.31
C GLU A 70 -24.48 8.27 -1.75
N THR A 71 -24.30 9.29 -0.92
CA THR A 71 -23.35 10.38 -1.22
C THR A 71 -21.91 9.87 -1.25
N ALA A 72 -21.51 9.05 -0.27
CA ALA A 72 -20.15 8.52 -0.20
C ALA A 72 -19.82 7.67 -1.43
N GLU A 73 -20.72 6.77 -1.83
CA GLU A 73 -20.50 5.89 -2.99
C GLU A 73 -20.46 6.68 -4.31
N GLU A 74 -21.38 7.66 -4.47
CA GLU A 74 -21.40 8.51 -5.68
C GLU A 74 -20.08 9.28 -5.85
N ILE A 75 -19.58 9.89 -4.77
CA ILE A 75 -18.32 10.66 -4.80
C ILE A 75 -17.14 9.71 -5.00
N ALA A 76 -17.14 8.57 -4.31
CA ALA A 76 -16.08 7.55 -4.48
C ALA A 76 -15.99 7.11 -5.94
N ASP A 77 -17.13 6.84 -6.59
CA ASP A 77 -17.17 6.44 -8.01
C ASP A 77 -16.61 7.53 -8.93
N GLN A 78 -16.84 8.80 -8.63
CA GLN A 78 -16.24 9.90 -9.39
C GLN A 78 -14.70 9.86 -9.28
N ILE A 79 -14.17 9.60 -8.07
CA ILE A 79 -12.73 9.49 -7.87
C ILE A 79 -12.19 8.23 -8.58
N PHE A 80 -12.87 7.09 -8.46
CA PHE A 80 -12.42 5.81 -9.03
C PHE A 80 -12.38 5.82 -10.56
N ASN A 81 -13.26 6.56 -11.21
CA ASN A 81 -13.36 6.60 -12.67
C ASN A 81 -12.62 7.78 -13.33
N GLY A 82 -12.36 8.87 -12.58
CA GLY A 82 -11.76 10.06 -13.15
C GLY A 82 -10.34 10.38 -12.68
N TYR A 83 -9.91 9.81 -11.58
CA TYR A 83 -8.69 10.24 -10.87
C TYR A 83 -7.81 9.07 -10.44
N GLU A 84 -7.81 7.97 -11.20
CA GLU A 84 -7.05 6.73 -10.90
C GLU A 84 -5.53 6.98 -10.76
N ASP A 85 -5.03 7.98 -11.48
CA ASP A 85 -3.60 8.35 -11.51
C ASP A 85 -3.23 9.38 -10.42
N THR A 86 -4.11 9.60 -9.44
CA THR A 86 -3.86 10.49 -8.30
C THR A 86 -3.78 9.69 -7.00
N ILE A 87 -3.05 10.25 -6.02
CA ILE A 87 -3.00 9.66 -4.66
C ILE A 87 -4.39 9.55 -4.01
N TYR A 88 -5.36 10.30 -4.51
CA TYR A 88 -6.73 10.32 -3.96
C TYR A 88 -7.52 9.07 -4.32
N PHE A 89 -7.17 8.39 -5.40
CA PHE A 89 -7.74 7.07 -5.74
C PHE A 89 -7.51 6.08 -4.58
N GLU A 90 -6.26 5.93 -4.17
CA GLU A 90 -5.88 4.99 -3.12
C GLU A 90 -6.45 5.41 -1.76
N LYS A 91 -6.40 6.71 -1.45
CA LYS A 91 -6.99 7.24 -0.22
C LYS A 91 -8.49 6.98 -0.16
N ALA A 92 -9.20 7.21 -1.27
CA ALA A 92 -10.65 6.97 -1.36
C ALA A 92 -10.97 5.47 -1.21
N LYS A 93 -10.18 4.58 -1.85
CA LYS A 93 -10.33 3.12 -1.68
C LYS A 93 -10.13 2.70 -0.21
N LEU A 94 -9.12 3.27 0.47
CA LEU A 94 -8.88 2.99 1.90
C LEU A 94 -10.01 3.52 2.79
N ALA A 95 -10.55 4.69 2.48
CA ALA A 95 -11.67 5.29 3.22
C ALA A 95 -12.95 4.48 3.02
N MET A 96 -13.24 4.09 1.77
CA MET A 96 -14.43 3.28 1.45
C MET A 96 -14.31 1.87 2.04
N ALA A 97 -13.12 1.27 2.07
CA ALA A 97 -12.93 -0.03 2.74
C ALA A 97 -13.30 0.06 4.24
N TYR A 98 -12.87 1.13 4.91
CA TYR A 98 -13.26 1.39 6.30
C TYR A 98 -14.77 1.59 6.43
N PHE A 99 -15.35 2.40 5.55
CA PHE A 99 -16.78 2.71 5.54
C PHE A 99 -17.63 1.44 5.32
N TYR A 100 -17.28 0.61 4.35
CA TYR A 100 -17.99 -0.64 4.08
C TYR A 100 -17.91 -1.61 5.28
N MET A 101 -16.78 -1.67 5.97
CA MET A 101 -16.66 -2.48 7.20
C MET A 101 -17.64 -1.96 8.27
N SER A 102 -17.81 -0.65 8.42
CA SER A 102 -18.76 -0.09 9.39
C SER A 102 -20.21 -0.42 9.05
N GLN A 103 -20.49 -0.70 7.76
CA GLN A 103 -21.79 -1.09 7.26
C GLN A 103 -21.98 -2.63 7.19
N SER A 104 -21.03 -3.40 7.69
CA SER A 104 -21.01 -4.87 7.61
C SER A 104 -21.00 -5.38 6.14
N ARG A 105 -20.39 -4.60 5.24
CA ARG A 105 -20.23 -4.92 3.82
C ARG A 105 -18.80 -5.39 3.58
N ASP A 106 -18.46 -6.51 4.18
CA ASP A 106 -17.06 -7.01 4.23
C ASP A 106 -16.47 -7.29 2.85
N GLU A 107 -17.28 -7.78 1.92
CA GLU A 107 -16.78 -8.12 0.58
C GLU A 107 -16.50 -6.85 -0.25
N ASP A 108 -17.32 -5.80 -0.11
CA ASP A 108 -17.06 -4.51 -0.76
C ASP A 108 -15.79 -3.88 -0.20
N ALA A 109 -15.59 -3.97 1.11
CA ALA A 109 -14.36 -3.54 1.77
C ALA A 109 -13.13 -4.30 1.22
N ALA A 110 -13.23 -5.63 1.14
CA ALA A 110 -12.15 -6.47 0.61
C ALA A 110 -11.83 -6.14 -0.86
N ASN A 111 -12.86 -5.91 -1.68
CA ASN A 111 -12.69 -5.55 -3.09
C ASN A 111 -11.97 -4.20 -3.24
N SER A 112 -12.33 -3.21 -2.43
CA SER A 112 -11.66 -1.89 -2.43
C SER A 112 -10.16 -2.04 -2.13
N LEU A 113 -9.80 -2.92 -1.18
CA LEU A 113 -8.40 -3.17 -0.83
C LEU A 113 -7.66 -3.97 -1.93
N ARG A 114 -8.33 -4.95 -2.56
CA ARG A 114 -7.77 -5.70 -3.70
C ARG A 114 -7.44 -4.78 -4.88
N ASP A 115 -8.32 -3.81 -5.15
CA ASP A 115 -8.06 -2.81 -6.22
C ASP A 115 -6.76 -2.04 -5.96
N ILE A 116 -6.49 -1.66 -4.70
CA ILE A 116 -5.22 -1.02 -4.34
C ILE A 116 -4.06 -1.96 -4.65
N LEU A 117 -4.14 -3.22 -4.20
CA LEU A 117 -3.06 -4.20 -4.39
C LEU A 117 -2.76 -4.49 -5.87
N GLN A 118 -3.73 -4.30 -6.75
CA GLN A 118 -3.57 -4.50 -8.20
C GLN A 118 -3.06 -3.26 -8.94
N LYS A 119 -3.39 -2.06 -8.46
CA LYS A 119 -3.18 -0.81 -9.22
C LYS A 119 -2.11 0.11 -8.62
N SER A 120 -1.88 0.04 -7.29
CA SER A 120 -0.98 0.98 -6.63
C SER A 120 0.49 0.69 -6.97
N GLU A 121 1.21 1.74 -7.33
CA GLU A 121 2.67 1.74 -7.46
C GLU A 121 3.34 2.10 -6.12
N ASP A 122 2.57 2.54 -5.14
CA ASP A 122 3.08 2.91 -3.81
C ASP A 122 3.14 1.66 -2.93
N ASN A 123 4.38 1.25 -2.64
CA ASN A 123 4.64 0.06 -1.82
C ASN A 123 4.09 0.22 -0.39
N GLU A 124 4.14 1.41 0.19
CA GLU A 124 3.66 1.64 1.57
C GLU A 124 2.14 1.52 1.65
N ILE A 125 1.45 2.08 0.68
CA ILE A 125 -0.02 1.97 0.59
C ILE A 125 -0.42 0.51 0.36
N SER A 126 0.33 -0.22 -0.47
CA SER A 126 0.09 -1.66 -0.71
C SER A 126 0.27 -2.47 0.58
N LEU A 127 1.28 -2.18 1.40
CA LEU A 127 1.47 -2.84 2.70
C LEU A 127 0.30 -2.54 3.65
N ILE A 128 -0.21 -1.32 3.67
CA ILE A 128 -1.41 -0.96 4.47
C ILE A 128 -2.62 -1.74 3.96
N ALA A 129 -2.83 -1.79 2.67
CA ALA A 129 -3.94 -2.55 2.07
C ALA A 129 -3.89 -4.04 2.42
N UNK A 130 -2.74 -4.58 2.43
CA UNK A 130 -2.53 -5.82 2.72
C UNK A 130 -2.84 -6.15 4.04
N TYR A 131 -2.38 -5.44 4.89
CA TYR A 131 -2.66 -5.57 6.33
C TYR A 131 -4.18 -5.54 6.63
N ARG A 132 -4.86 -4.55 6.07
CA ARG A 132 -6.30 -4.40 6.28
C ARG A 132 -7.10 -5.54 5.65
N LEU A 133 -6.71 -5.98 4.47
CA LEU A 133 -7.35 -7.12 3.79
C LEU A 133 -7.19 -8.40 4.61
N ALA A 134 -6.00 -8.67 5.13
CA ALA A 134 -5.74 -9.81 5.99
C ALA A 134 -6.64 -9.79 7.24
N LYS A 135 -6.86 -8.62 7.84
CA LYS A 135 -7.77 -8.49 8.99
C LYS A 135 -9.23 -8.83 8.62
N ILE A 136 -9.69 -8.40 7.45
CA ILE A 136 -11.05 -8.75 6.96
C ILE A 136 -11.13 -10.26 6.75
N MET A 137 -10.10 -10.85 6.13
CA MET A 137 -10.06 -12.29 5.86
C MET A 137 -10.02 -13.12 7.15
N LEU A 138 -9.30 -12.66 8.19
CA LEU A 138 -9.33 -13.28 9.53
C LEU A 138 -10.74 -13.24 10.12
N TYR A 139 -11.41 -12.08 10.03
CA TYR A 139 -12.79 -11.93 10.49
C TYR A 139 -13.73 -12.91 9.77
N GLN A 140 -13.51 -13.12 8.47
CA GLN A 140 -14.25 -14.08 7.64
C GLN A 140 -13.81 -15.53 7.84
N LYS A 141 -12.84 -15.79 8.73
CA LYS A 141 -12.26 -17.12 9.01
C LYS A 141 -11.56 -17.76 7.81
N LYS A 142 -11.09 -16.95 6.84
CA LYS A 142 -10.33 -17.38 5.67
C LYS A 142 -8.84 -17.53 6.02
N TYR A 143 -8.56 -18.33 7.03
CA TYR A 143 -7.24 -18.42 7.65
C TYR A 143 -6.14 -18.87 6.69
N GLN A 144 -6.41 -19.87 5.87
CA GLN A 144 -5.40 -20.35 4.91
C GLN A 144 -5.04 -19.29 3.89
N GLU A 145 -6.02 -18.52 3.39
CA GLU A 145 -5.78 -17.43 2.44
C GLU A 145 -4.90 -16.32 3.07
N VAL A 146 -5.10 -16.03 4.35
CA VAL A 146 -4.24 -15.08 5.10
C VAL A 146 -2.79 -15.57 5.13
N ILE A 147 -2.58 -16.85 5.44
CA ILE A 147 -1.25 -17.46 5.47
C ILE A 147 -0.60 -17.36 4.10
N ASP A 148 -1.29 -17.79 3.05
CA ASP A 148 -0.78 -17.79 1.67
C ASP A 148 -0.41 -16.37 1.22
N MET A 149 -1.14 -15.36 1.67
CA MET A 149 -0.91 -13.95 1.30
C MET A 149 0.27 -13.33 2.07
N LEU A 150 0.47 -13.69 3.34
CA LEU A 150 1.43 -13.00 4.22
C LEU A 150 2.75 -13.75 4.45
N LEU A 151 2.80 -15.07 4.25
CA LEU A 151 3.92 -15.92 4.68
C LEU A 151 5.28 -15.48 4.12
N ASP A 152 5.32 -15.11 2.83
CA ASP A 152 6.55 -14.73 2.14
C ASP A 152 6.79 -13.22 2.14
N ASN A 153 5.97 -12.45 2.88
CA ASN A 153 6.01 -11.00 2.90
C ASN A 153 6.85 -10.52 4.09
N ASN A 154 8.18 -10.49 3.93
CA ASN A 154 9.15 -10.21 4.98
C ASN A 154 10.05 -9.01 4.62
N GLY A 155 10.75 -8.47 5.60
CA GLY A 155 11.80 -7.45 5.38
C GLY A 155 11.28 -6.03 5.14
N HIS A 156 10.10 -5.69 5.60
CA HIS A 156 9.52 -4.36 5.46
C HIS A 156 8.91 -3.86 6.78
N ALA A 157 8.44 -2.61 6.77
CA ALA A 157 7.93 -1.95 7.98
C ALA A 157 6.73 -2.64 8.64
N PHE A 158 5.97 -3.44 7.89
CA PHE A 158 4.77 -4.15 8.37
C PHE A 158 5.06 -5.59 8.82
N GLU A 159 6.30 -6.07 8.73
CA GLU A 159 6.65 -7.47 9.06
C GLU A 159 6.15 -7.90 10.45
N THR A 160 6.30 -7.03 11.45
CA THR A 160 5.83 -7.27 12.81
C THR A 160 4.31 -7.48 12.87
N LYS A 161 3.56 -6.59 12.20
CA LYS A 161 2.09 -6.66 12.13
C LYS A 161 1.62 -7.89 11.35
N TYR A 162 2.31 -8.23 10.27
CA TYR A 162 2.00 -9.43 9.49
C TYR A 162 2.27 -10.70 10.29
N SER A 163 3.35 -10.71 11.06
CA SER A 163 3.67 -11.85 11.94
C SER A 163 2.59 -12.08 13.00
N GLU A 164 2.02 -11.00 13.56
CA GLU A 164 0.87 -11.09 14.47
C GLU A 164 -0.35 -11.72 13.77
N LEU A 165 -0.71 -11.23 12.57
CA LEU A 165 -1.85 -11.75 11.80
C LEU A 165 -1.63 -13.21 11.37
N LEU A 166 -0.39 -13.58 11.04
CA LEU A 166 -0.03 -14.99 10.77
C LEU A 166 -0.27 -15.86 12.00
N GLY A 167 0.09 -15.37 13.17
CA GLY A 167 -0.20 -16.03 14.44
C GLY A 167 -1.70 -16.26 14.62
N ASP A 168 -2.50 -15.22 14.39
CA ASP A 168 -3.97 -15.30 14.48
C ASP A 168 -4.55 -16.30 13.46
N ALA A 169 -4.00 -16.35 12.26
CA ALA A 169 -4.44 -17.27 11.20
C ALA A 169 -4.08 -18.73 11.56
N TYR A 170 -2.86 -18.97 12.02
CA TYR A 170 -2.44 -20.31 12.48
C TYR A 170 -3.25 -20.76 13.69
N TYR A 171 -3.53 -19.87 14.65
CA TYR A 171 -4.41 -20.15 15.79
C TYR A 171 -5.80 -20.60 15.30
N GLY A 172 -6.37 -19.87 14.33
CA GLY A 172 -7.67 -20.20 13.76
C GLY A 172 -7.73 -21.57 13.06
N LEU A 173 -6.56 -22.08 12.61
CA LEU A 173 -6.41 -23.44 12.04
C LEU A 173 -5.98 -24.48 13.08
N GLU A 174 -5.91 -24.12 14.36
CA GLU A 174 -5.46 -24.99 15.45
C GLU A 174 -4.00 -25.46 15.28
N LYS A 175 -3.18 -24.71 14.51
CA LYS A 175 -1.76 -24.97 14.30
C LYS A 175 -0.96 -24.17 15.35
N TYR A 176 -1.05 -24.59 16.60
CA TYR A 176 -0.58 -23.80 17.74
C TYR A 176 0.94 -23.56 17.75
N ASP A 177 1.76 -24.54 17.33
CA ASP A 177 3.22 -24.36 17.21
C ASP A 177 3.57 -23.22 16.23
N ALA A 178 2.87 -23.19 15.09
CA ALA A 178 3.09 -22.17 14.08
C ALA A 178 2.55 -20.79 14.53
N ALA A 179 1.45 -20.80 15.30
CA ALA A 179 0.91 -19.59 15.90
C ALA A 179 1.93 -18.98 16.89
N GLU A 180 2.44 -19.79 17.83
CA GLU A 180 3.46 -19.36 18.78
C GLU A 180 4.71 -18.80 18.08
N ALA A 181 5.24 -19.54 17.11
CA ALA A 181 6.41 -19.11 16.34
C ALA A 181 6.18 -17.75 15.66
N SER A 182 4.96 -17.52 15.13
CA SER A 182 4.59 -16.27 14.46
C SER A 182 4.47 -15.11 15.47
N TYR A 183 3.83 -15.33 16.61
CA TYR A 183 3.74 -14.33 17.68
C TYR A 183 5.11 -13.97 18.25
N LEU A 184 5.97 -14.97 18.48
CA LEU A 184 7.34 -14.74 18.94
C LEU A 184 8.15 -13.96 17.92
N ARG A 185 7.92 -14.21 16.60
CA ARG A 185 8.55 -13.41 15.52
C ARG A 185 8.06 -11.95 15.61
N ALA A 186 6.78 -11.71 15.82
CA ALA A 186 6.23 -10.36 15.98
C ALA A 186 6.90 -9.61 17.14
N LEU A 187 7.15 -10.28 18.27
CA LEU A 187 7.82 -9.68 19.43
C LEU A 187 9.31 -9.40 19.17
N ARG A 188 10.00 -10.27 18.41
CA ARG A 188 11.45 -10.15 18.15
C ARG A 188 11.79 -9.10 17.09
N THR A 189 10.92 -8.93 16.12
CA THR A 189 11.18 -8.03 14.97
C THR A 189 10.98 -6.55 15.35
N THR A 190 10.32 -6.28 16.47
CA THR A 190 10.02 -4.91 16.85
C THR A 190 11.18 -4.25 17.62
N ASN A 191 11.94 -3.43 16.92
CA ASN A 191 12.84 -2.43 17.53
C ASN A 191 12.07 -1.16 17.94
N GLN A 192 10.76 -1.13 17.66
CA GLN A 192 9.86 -0.02 17.96
C GLN A 192 8.63 -0.56 18.69
N PRO A 193 8.59 -0.46 20.02
CA PRO A 193 7.52 -1.06 20.83
C PRO A 193 6.12 -0.47 20.59
N GLN A 194 6.01 0.56 19.75
CA GLN A 194 4.74 1.19 19.41
C GLN A 194 4.04 0.56 18.19
N VAL A 195 4.71 -0.36 17.49
CA VAL A 195 4.18 -0.94 16.22
C VAL A 195 3.14 -2.01 16.50
N VAL A 196 3.36 -2.82 17.53
CA VAL A 196 2.41 -3.85 18.01
C VAL A 196 2.24 -3.71 19.51
N ASP A 197 1.11 -4.18 20.02
CA ASP A 197 0.88 -4.28 21.46
C ASP A 197 1.54 -5.56 21.98
N ALA A 198 2.76 -5.43 22.50
CA ALA A 198 3.54 -6.56 23.01
C ALA A 198 2.81 -7.30 24.14
N ALA A 199 2.07 -6.57 24.99
CA ALA A 199 1.30 -7.19 26.07
C ALA A 199 0.16 -8.06 25.50
N LEU A 200 -0.54 -7.57 24.50
CA LEU A 200 -1.58 -8.32 23.81
C LEU A 200 -1.01 -9.59 23.14
N ILE A 201 0.13 -9.46 22.45
CA ILE A 201 0.77 -10.62 21.80
C ILE A 201 1.19 -11.65 22.87
N GLN A 202 1.75 -11.19 24.00
CA GLN A 202 2.12 -12.10 25.09
C GLN A 202 0.89 -12.80 25.67
N MET A 203 -0.25 -12.12 25.78
CA MET A 203 -1.52 -12.75 26.19
C MET A 203 -1.94 -13.83 25.19
N LYS A 204 -1.86 -13.53 23.89
CA LYS A 204 -2.19 -14.50 22.82
C LYS A 204 -1.30 -15.76 22.92
N ILE A 205 0.00 -15.59 23.24
CA ILE A 205 0.92 -16.72 23.45
C ILE A 205 0.50 -17.54 24.67
N ASN A 206 0.20 -16.87 25.78
CA ASN A 206 -0.17 -17.54 27.04
C ASN A 206 -1.53 -18.26 26.92
N ASP A 207 -2.39 -17.85 26.02
CA ASP A 207 -3.70 -18.46 25.76
C ASP A 207 -3.63 -19.66 24.81
N LEU A 208 -2.44 -19.98 24.24
CA LEU A 208 -2.29 -21.18 23.42
C LEU A 208 -2.45 -22.44 24.26
N PRO A 209 -3.15 -23.47 23.77
CA PRO A 209 -3.24 -24.75 24.46
C PRO A 209 -1.87 -25.38 24.65
N ASP A 210 -1.61 -25.89 25.85
CA ASP A 210 -0.39 -26.66 26.17
C ASP A 210 -0.37 -27.95 25.35
N LEU A 211 0.55 -28.04 24.41
CA LEU A 211 0.69 -29.20 23.51
C LEU A 211 1.07 -30.48 24.27
N ASN A 212 1.66 -30.32 25.46
CA ASN A 212 2.00 -31.47 26.31
C ASN A 212 0.79 -32.15 26.98
N ASP A 213 -0.32 -31.42 27.13
CA ASP A 213 -1.56 -32.00 27.72
C ASP A 213 -2.36 -32.85 26.69
N SER A 214 -1.97 -32.81 25.42
CA SER A 214 -2.67 -33.55 24.36
C SER A 214 -2.20 -35.00 24.21
N ILE A 215 -1.10 -35.38 24.88
CA ILE A 215 -0.64 -36.78 24.93
C ILE A 215 -1.30 -37.47 26.15
N ILE A 216 -2.57 -37.72 26.05
CA ILE A 216 -3.22 -38.69 26.91
C ILE A 216 -2.74 -40.07 26.41
N ILE A 217 -1.70 -40.59 27.06
CA ILE A 217 -1.32 -41.97 26.87
C ILE A 217 -2.50 -42.80 27.40
N PRO A 218 -3.19 -43.59 26.59
CA PRO A 218 -4.22 -44.49 27.14
C PRO A 218 -3.53 -45.43 28.14
N GLU A 219 -3.96 -45.40 29.39
CA GLU A 219 -3.53 -46.38 30.37
C GLU A 219 -3.88 -47.76 29.84
N ASP A 220 -2.85 -48.52 29.49
CA ASP A 220 -2.96 -49.89 29.02
C ASP A 220 -3.64 -50.72 30.13
N GLU A 221 -4.82 -51.24 29.84
CA GLU A 221 -5.52 -52.16 30.72
C GLU A 221 -4.69 -53.44 30.81
N THR A 222 -3.77 -53.48 31.77
CA THR A 222 -3.17 -54.74 32.17
C THR A 222 -4.20 -55.50 32.99
N GLU A 223 -5.11 -56.21 32.34
CA GLU A 223 -5.86 -57.29 32.95
C GLU A 223 -4.89 -58.38 33.34
N ILE A 224 -4.53 -58.40 34.62
CA ILE A 224 -3.86 -59.55 35.23
C ILE A 224 -4.95 -60.59 35.52
N THR A 225 -5.11 -61.51 34.58
CA THR A 225 -5.88 -62.72 34.85
C THR A 225 -5.01 -63.68 35.69
N SER A 226 -5.24 -63.70 36.99
CA SER A 226 -4.68 -64.71 37.85
C SER A 226 -5.58 -65.96 37.84
N GLN A 227 -5.06 -67.06 37.37
CA GLN A 227 -5.45 -68.40 37.82
C GLN A 227 -4.21 -69.27 38.05
#